data_1ee7938a13c710ec7b2b6a34522f114f
#
_entry.id   1ee7938a13c710ec7b2b6a34522f114f
#
_cell.length_a   1.000
_cell.length_b   1.000
_cell.length_c   1.000
_cell.angle_alpha   90.00
_cell.angle_beta   90.00
_cell.angle_gamma   90.00
#
_symmetry.space_group_name_H-M   'P 1'
#
loop_
_entity.id
_entity.type
_entity.pdbx_description
1 polymer ?
#
loop_
_entity_poly.entity_id
_entity_poly.type
_entity_poly.pdbx_seq_one_letter_code
_entity_poly.pdbx_strand_id
1 'polypeptide(L)'
;MDNYVEFEQQIAKLFSKAGWIVETAKTNQPGYDLVVKKDNYVGAVQAKWLKSNVATPQLLKFVDFLDSLEGKQFNCGFFITTKGFGGPARALIRSWGKDVKVLCGIASDGKIDWERGIQEIINDSTPINPPEENENREREKVYFGVFTCKGGVGKTTIAAHLAGAFVLQGFDIALLDLDPEQNLHKLVGDGVYLPKPKGSGAGNIIQVFNGEDWDEDAARECKLVICDCSPALERNPKELIERMDYCIIPTTLNPLGINKHGTVIQNTVKEIRKINKKAHLFVLVNNFKDPGYKRLQLLKRTFFEVYKEISKSDDKFHCIDPEQACIRASEQLYYWGIHILENPDNPDSQLAFKLVGGRCHPREDFINLADYIEQKAGLGSLRSK
;
A
#
# COMPACT_ATOMS: atom_id res chain seq x y z
N MET A 1 28.09 16.62 26.97
CA MET A 1 28.50 16.72 25.54
C MET A 1 27.52 15.94 24.74
N ASP A 2 27.06 16.53 23.66
CA ASP A 2 25.90 16.00 22.96
C ASP A 2 26.29 14.76 22.15
N ASN A 3 25.75 13.61 22.50
CA ASN A 3 25.93 12.32 21.83
C ASN A 3 25.76 12.40 20.29
N TYR A 4 25.11 13.45 19.82
CA TYR A 4 24.88 13.75 18.40
C TYR A 4 26.17 14.14 17.67
N VAL A 5 26.96 15.09 18.24
CA VAL A 5 28.23 15.55 17.65
C VAL A 5 29.26 14.40 17.61
N GLU A 6 29.31 13.60 18.68
CA GLU A 6 30.17 12.42 18.73
C GLU A 6 29.79 11.40 17.64
N PHE A 7 28.49 11.22 17.38
CA PHE A 7 28.00 10.32 16.34
C PHE A 7 28.40 10.82 14.94
N GLU A 8 28.23 12.10 14.63
CA GLU A 8 28.67 12.68 13.35
C GLU A 8 30.19 12.49 13.13
N GLN A 9 31.00 12.73 14.18
CA GLN A 9 32.41 12.50 14.12
C GLN A 9 32.78 11.02 13.91
N GLN A 10 32.03 10.10 14.51
CA GLN A 10 32.18 8.67 14.28
C GLN A 10 31.88 8.30 12.82
N ILE A 11 30.79 8.82 12.24
CA ILE A 11 30.44 8.61 10.84
C ILE A 11 31.52 9.19 9.92
N ALA A 12 31.99 10.41 10.18
CA ALA A 12 33.11 11.02 9.43
C ALA A 12 34.35 10.13 9.40
N LYS A 13 34.73 9.57 10.56
CA LYS A 13 35.89 8.65 10.66
C LYS A 13 35.68 7.36 9.86
N LEU A 14 34.43 6.82 9.84
CA LEU A 14 34.13 5.60 9.07
C LEU A 14 34.26 5.85 7.56
N PHE A 15 33.73 6.96 7.05
CA PHE A 15 33.92 7.35 5.66
C PHE A 15 35.37 7.60 5.29
N SER A 16 36.12 8.30 6.15
CA SER A 16 37.55 8.53 5.91
C SER A 16 38.35 7.23 5.86
N LYS A 17 38.07 6.27 6.76
CA LYS A 17 38.72 4.94 6.73
C LYS A 17 38.35 4.14 5.46
N ALA A 18 37.17 4.38 4.87
CA ALA A 18 36.75 3.77 3.60
C ALA A 18 37.30 4.53 2.36
N GLY A 19 38.17 5.49 2.55
CA GLY A 19 38.82 6.24 1.47
C GLY A 19 38.01 7.39 0.90
N TRP A 20 37.02 7.89 1.64
CA TRP A 20 36.27 9.09 1.26
C TRP A 20 36.91 10.35 1.84
N ILE A 21 36.92 11.43 1.08
CA ILE A 21 37.20 12.78 1.57
C ILE A 21 35.94 13.28 2.27
N VAL A 22 36.04 13.72 3.52
CA VAL A 22 34.91 14.15 4.35
C VAL A 22 35.02 15.62 4.68
N GLU A 23 33.98 16.38 4.45
CA GLU A 23 33.82 17.78 4.81
C GLU A 23 32.61 17.92 5.74
N THR A 24 32.73 18.61 6.85
CA THR A 24 31.60 18.91 7.73
C THR A 24 30.74 20.00 7.12
N ALA A 25 29.39 19.87 7.23
CA ALA A 25 28.49 20.93 6.82
C ALA A 25 28.72 22.19 7.66
N LYS A 26 28.39 23.34 7.10
CA LYS A 26 28.39 24.61 7.86
C LYS A 26 27.30 24.51 8.95
N THR A 27 27.57 25.11 10.10
CA THR A 27 26.62 25.15 11.22
C THR A 27 25.24 25.65 10.75
N ASN A 28 24.18 24.91 11.08
CA ASN A 28 22.80 25.16 10.70
C ASN A 28 22.46 24.99 9.19
N GLN A 29 23.19 24.16 8.46
CA GLN A 29 22.81 23.82 7.09
C GLN A 29 21.64 22.80 7.14
N PRO A 30 20.47 23.10 6.55
CA PRO A 30 19.38 22.15 6.51
C PRO A 30 19.67 21.00 5.54
N GLY A 31 19.26 19.80 5.90
CA GLY A 31 19.21 18.65 4.99
C GLY A 31 20.38 17.68 5.05
N TYR A 32 21.57 18.08 5.50
CA TYR A 32 22.72 17.17 5.65
C TYR A 32 23.70 17.63 6.72
N ASP A 33 24.49 16.71 7.23
CA ASP A 33 25.46 16.93 8.31
C ASP A 33 26.91 16.87 7.80
N LEU A 34 27.21 16.02 6.79
CA LEU A 34 28.52 15.88 6.18
C LEU A 34 28.41 15.85 4.65
N VAL A 35 29.47 16.25 3.97
CA VAL A 35 29.71 16.00 2.54
C VAL A 35 30.84 14.99 2.39
N VAL A 36 30.63 13.98 1.57
CA VAL A 36 31.62 12.94 1.30
C VAL A 36 31.91 12.85 -0.20
N LYS A 37 33.19 12.72 -0.57
CA LYS A 37 33.63 12.70 -1.96
C LYS A 37 34.54 11.50 -2.19
N LYS A 38 34.27 10.73 -3.23
CA LYS A 38 35.15 9.63 -3.67
C LYS A 38 34.92 9.40 -5.17
N ASP A 39 36.01 9.38 -5.93
CA ASP A 39 35.94 9.25 -7.38
C ASP A 39 34.99 10.29 -8.01
N ASN A 40 33.94 9.85 -8.69
CA ASN A 40 32.92 10.71 -9.30
C ASN A 40 31.72 10.95 -8.38
N TYR A 41 31.75 10.46 -7.13
CA TYR A 41 30.64 10.58 -6.19
C TYR A 41 30.82 11.78 -5.26
N VAL A 42 29.79 12.61 -5.19
CA VAL A 42 29.64 13.67 -4.19
C VAL A 42 28.35 13.37 -3.43
N GLY A 43 28.48 12.97 -2.19
CA GLY A 43 27.35 12.52 -1.37
C GLY A 43 27.04 13.45 -0.21
N ALA A 44 25.75 13.69 0.03
CA ALA A 44 25.26 14.27 1.26
C ALA A 44 25.07 13.18 2.31
N VAL A 45 25.52 13.39 3.55
CA VAL A 45 25.30 12.45 4.66
C VAL A 45 24.38 13.09 5.69
N GLN A 46 23.30 12.41 6.00
CA GLN A 46 22.42 12.72 7.13
C GLN A 46 22.67 11.68 8.23
N ALA A 47 23.21 12.11 9.36
CA ALA A 47 23.49 11.26 10.51
C ALA A 47 22.41 11.47 11.58
N LYS A 48 21.75 10.41 12.02
CA LYS A 48 20.69 10.48 13.04
C LYS A 48 21.03 9.60 14.24
N TRP A 49 21.42 10.27 15.32
CA TRP A 49 21.51 9.61 16.62
C TRP A 49 20.12 9.55 17.26
N LEU A 50 19.54 8.36 17.33
CA LEU A 50 18.16 8.17 17.78
C LEU A 50 18.06 7.13 18.91
N LYS A 51 17.06 7.29 19.74
CA LYS A 51 16.67 6.30 20.77
C LYS A 51 15.72 5.24 20.22
N SER A 52 15.03 5.53 19.12
CA SER A 52 14.09 4.67 18.41
C SER A 52 14.47 4.52 16.94
N ASN A 53 13.82 3.62 16.23
CA ASN A 53 14.00 3.44 14.80
C ASN A 53 13.57 4.68 14.00
N VAL A 54 14.21 4.88 12.84
CA VAL A 54 13.84 5.92 11.88
C VAL A 54 12.45 5.65 11.33
N ALA A 55 11.61 6.69 11.29
CA ALA A 55 10.30 6.66 10.66
C ALA A 55 10.37 7.11 9.19
N THR A 56 9.42 6.66 8.39
CA THR A 56 9.29 6.99 6.95
C THR A 56 9.39 8.48 6.63
N PRO A 57 8.72 9.41 7.35
CA PRO A 57 8.80 10.83 7.04
C PRO A 57 10.21 11.43 7.15
N GLN A 58 11.07 10.85 8.00
CA GLN A 58 12.45 11.31 8.13
C GLN A 58 13.28 10.97 6.89
N LEU A 59 13.04 9.80 6.29
CA LEU A 59 13.68 9.39 5.03
C LEU A 59 13.19 10.22 3.86
N LEU A 60 11.87 10.41 3.74
CA LEU A 60 11.26 11.20 2.66
C LEU A 60 11.79 12.64 2.66
N LYS A 61 11.88 13.28 3.83
CA LYS A 61 12.49 14.62 3.95
C LYS A 61 13.92 14.69 3.41
N PHE A 62 14.68 13.60 3.55
CA PHE A 62 16.04 13.55 3.03
C PHE A 62 16.07 13.31 1.51
N VAL A 63 15.15 12.49 0.98
CA VAL A 63 14.95 12.33 -0.47
C VAL A 63 14.54 13.67 -1.08
N ASP A 64 13.50 14.33 -0.52
CA ASP A 64 13.03 15.64 -0.97
C ASP A 64 14.15 16.70 -0.97
N PHE A 65 15.01 16.66 0.06
CA PHE A 65 16.18 17.53 0.09
C PHE A 65 17.11 17.26 -1.10
N LEU A 66 17.43 16.00 -1.41
CA LEU A 66 18.31 15.64 -2.53
C LEU A 66 17.73 16.05 -3.89
N ASP A 67 16.41 16.06 -4.03
CA ASP A 67 15.70 16.49 -5.23
C ASP A 67 15.55 18.03 -5.33
N SER A 68 15.79 18.76 -4.23
CA SER A 68 15.73 20.23 -4.19
C SER A 68 16.89 20.88 -4.98
N LEU A 69 16.75 22.18 -5.25
CA LEU A 69 17.81 22.96 -5.92
C LEU A 69 19.17 22.89 -5.18
N GLU A 70 19.14 22.87 -3.86
CA GLU A 70 20.35 22.73 -3.02
C GLU A 70 20.91 21.32 -3.04
N GLY A 71 20.05 20.33 -3.11
CA GLY A 71 20.41 18.91 -3.14
C GLY A 71 20.98 18.43 -4.47
N LYS A 72 20.67 19.09 -5.59
CA LYS A 72 21.13 18.72 -6.95
C LYS A 72 22.64 18.69 -7.13
N GLN A 73 23.42 19.33 -6.25
CA GLN A 73 24.88 19.22 -6.24
C GLN A 73 25.39 17.84 -5.80
N PHE A 74 24.53 17.04 -5.16
CA PHE A 74 24.86 15.70 -4.70
C PHE A 74 24.35 14.66 -5.70
N ASN A 75 25.18 13.71 -6.05
CA ASN A 75 24.79 12.61 -6.92
C ASN A 75 24.43 11.34 -6.13
N CYS A 76 24.58 11.34 -4.82
CA CYS A 76 24.06 10.33 -3.91
C CYS A 76 23.81 10.90 -2.49
N GLY A 77 23.02 10.22 -1.69
CA GLY A 77 22.77 10.54 -0.29
C GLY A 77 23.01 9.34 0.63
N PHE A 78 23.48 9.61 1.85
CA PHE A 78 23.69 8.58 2.86
C PHE A 78 22.87 8.92 4.11
N PHE A 79 21.89 8.09 4.42
CA PHE A 79 21.10 8.22 5.65
C PHE A 79 21.58 7.19 6.68
N ILE A 80 22.25 7.64 7.74
CA ILE A 80 22.91 6.76 8.70
C ILE A 80 22.34 7.00 10.10
N THR A 81 22.01 5.92 10.80
CA THR A 81 21.36 5.95 12.11
C THR A 81 22.02 4.99 13.10
N THR A 82 21.77 5.20 14.41
CA THR A 82 22.23 4.32 15.48
C THR A 82 21.30 3.16 15.78
N LYS A 83 19.99 3.27 15.51
CA LYS A 83 18.98 2.28 15.94
C LYS A 83 18.37 1.46 14.81
N GLY A 84 18.53 1.88 13.58
CA GLY A 84 17.94 1.20 12.44
C GLY A 84 16.68 1.89 11.93
N PHE A 85 15.97 1.20 11.07
CA PHE A 85 14.80 1.70 10.38
C PHE A 85 13.55 0.98 10.87
N GLY A 86 12.48 1.72 11.10
CA GLY A 86 11.18 1.15 11.40
C GLY A 86 10.68 0.28 10.24
N GLY A 87 9.71 -0.58 10.51
CA GLY A 87 9.17 -1.46 9.47
C GLY A 87 8.75 -0.72 8.19
N PRO A 88 7.93 0.36 8.28
CA PRO A 88 7.56 1.15 7.11
C PRO A 88 8.75 1.78 6.39
N ALA A 89 9.69 2.34 7.14
CA ALA A 89 10.90 2.94 6.58
C ALA A 89 11.78 1.92 5.86
N ARG A 90 11.90 0.70 6.41
CA ARG A 90 12.65 -0.40 5.80
C ARG A 90 11.97 -0.90 4.53
N ALA A 91 10.65 -0.97 4.52
CA ALA A 91 9.87 -1.32 3.33
C ALA A 91 10.04 -0.26 2.23
N LEU A 92 9.98 1.03 2.59
CA LEU A 92 10.26 2.13 1.66
C LEU A 92 11.66 2.03 1.04
N ILE A 93 12.71 1.80 1.85
CA ILE A 93 14.09 1.64 1.36
C ILE A 93 14.18 0.51 0.33
N ARG A 94 13.48 -0.60 0.55
CA ARG A 94 13.47 -1.75 -0.35
C ARG A 94 12.65 -1.51 -1.63
N SER A 95 11.65 -0.62 -1.58
CA SER A 95 10.84 -0.26 -2.74
C SER A 95 11.53 0.74 -3.67
N TRP A 96 12.58 1.40 -3.22
CA TRP A 96 13.28 2.39 -4.04
C TRP A 96 13.93 1.76 -5.27
N GLY A 97 13.60 2.29 -6.44
CA GLY A 97 14.25 2.01 -7.70
C GLY A 97 15.69 2.58 -7.76
N LYS A 98 16.35 2.41 -8.88
CA LYS A 98 17.75 2.82 -9.10
C LYS A 98 17.91 4.34 -9.21
N ASP A 99 16.85 5.04 -9.54
CA ASP A 99 16.71 6.49 -9.61
C ASP A 99 16.81 7.15 -8.22
N VAL A 100 16.37 6.47 -7.16
CA VAL A 100 16.52 6.95 -5.79
C VAL A 100 17.95 6.69 -5.28
N LYS A 101 18.81 7.69 -5.36
CA LYS A 101 20.23 7.61 -5.02
C LYS A 101 20.52 7.75 -3.52
N VAL A 102 19.67 7.19 -2.66
CA VAL A 102 19.84 7.21 -1.21
C VAL A 102 20.29 5.84 -0.70
N LEU A 103 21.41 5.84 0.03
CA LEU A 103 21.96 4.69 0.72
C LEU A 103 21.58 4.79 2.19
N CYS A 104 21.19 3.67 2.80
CA CYS A 104 20.73 3.63 4.17
C CYS A 104 21.52 2.63 4.99
N GLY A 105 22.06 3.07 6.13
CA GLY A 105 22.89 2.24 6.96
C GLY A 105 22.68 2.45 8.47
N ILE A 106 23.07 1.45 9.23
CA ILE A 106 23.06 1.45 10.70
C ILE A 106 24.50 1.42 11.16
N ALA A 107 24.92 2.45 11.89
CA ALA A 107 26.26 2.49 12.44
C ALA A 107 26.29 1.83 13.83
N SER A 108 27.08 0.76 13.97
CA SER A 108 27.33 0.06 15.22
C SER A 108 28.76 -0.51 15.23
N ASP A 109 29.38 -0.56 16.40
CA ASP A 109 30.67 -1.24 16.62
C ASP A 109 31.77 -0.87 15.61
N GLY A 110 31.83 0.40 15.20
CA GLY A 110 32.86 0.92 14.30
C GLY A 110 32.71 0.53 12.83
N LYS A 111 31.53 0.11 12.41
CA LYS A 111 31.16 -0.20 11.02
C LYS A 111 29.75 0.33 10.68
N ILE A 112 29.42 0.33 9.39
CA ILE A 112 28.08 0.62 8.90
C ILE A 112 27.54 -0.65 8.27
N ASP A 113 26.44 -1.17 8.84
CA ASP A 113 25.68 -2.26 8.25
C ASP A 113 24.63 -1.64 7.31
N TRP A 114 24.72 -1.96 6.02
CA TRP A 114 23.90 -1.33 4.99
C TRP A 114 22.57 -2.07 4.81
N GLU A 115 21.46 -1.36 4.94
CA GLU A 115 20.12 -1.81 4.49
C GLU A 115 19.98 -1.62 2.96
N ARG A 116 20.65 -0.59 2.42
CA ARG A 116 20.81 -0.35 1.00
C ARG A 116 22.19 0.28 0.80
N GLY A 117 23.07 -0.42 0.11
CA GLY A 117 24.48 -0.06 -0.04
C GLY A 117 24.83 0.49 -1.41
N ILE A 118 26.08 0.96 -1.52
CA ILE A 118 26.60 1.57 -2.75
C ILE A 118 26.67 0.57 -3.92
N GLN A 119 26.90 -0.72 -3.66
CA GLN A 119 26.90 -1.76 -4.67
C GLN A 119 25.57 -1.89 -5.41
N GLU A 120 24.45 -1.69 -4.72
CA GLU A 120 23.12 -1.76 -5.30
C GLU A 120 22.85 -0.59 -6.25
N ILE A 121 23.60 0.49 -6.12
CA ILE A 121 23.54 1.67 -6.99
C ILE A 121 24.59 1.60 -8.12
N ILE A 122 25.79 1.08 -7.86
CA ILE A 122 26.93 1.08 -8.80
C ILE A 122 26.89 -0.08 -9.79
N ASN A 123 26.39 -1.25 -9.39
CA ASN A 123 26.38 -2.44 -10.27
C ASN A 123 25.57 -2.28 -11.57
N ASP A 124 25.06 -1.07 -11.81
CA ASP A 124 24.30 -0.72 -13.00
C ASP A 124 24.97 0.30 -13.92
N SER A 125 26.20 0.68 -13.67
CA SER A 125 26.95 1.65 -14.50
C SER A 125 27.86 1.00 -15.53
N THR A 126 27.83 -0.30 -15.74
CA THR A 126 28.37 -0.89 -16.97
C THR A 126 27.35 -0.63 -18.10
N PRO A 127 27.79 -0.03 -19.22
CA PRO A 127 26.95 0.00 -20.42
C PRO A 127 26.78 -1.44 -20.89
N ILE A 128 25.76 -2.10 -20.41
CA ILE A 128 25.24 -3.28 -21.07
C ILE A 128 24.64 -2.73 -22.36
N ASN A 129 25.11 -3.25 -23.51
CA ASN A 129 24.38 -3.13 -24.75
C ASN A 129 22.92 -3.32 -24.43
N PRO A 130 22.00 -2.47 -24.99
CA PRO A 130 20.60 -2.63 -24.70
C PRO A 130 20.30 -4.13 -24.87
N PRO A 131 19.71 -4.79 -23.87
CA PRO A 131 19.29 -6.16 -24.07
C PRO A 131 18.45 -6.13 -25.34
N GLU A 132 18.76 -7.02 -26.28
CA GLU A 132 17.87 -7.31 -27.38
C GLU A 132 16.47 -7.38 -26.76
N GLU A 133 15.58 -6.55 -27.27
CA GLU A 133 14.19 -6.51 -26.89
C GLU A 133 13.64 -7.94 -26.89
N ASN A 134 13.78 -8.64 -25.80
CA ASN A 134 12.90 -9.71 -25.47
C ASN A 134 11.56 -9.04 -25.09
N GLU A 135 10.86 -8.63 -26.15
CA GLU A 135 9.42 -8.48 -26.11
C GLU A 135 8.86 -9.78 -25.54
N ASN A 136 8.43 -9.69 -24.32
CA ASN A 136 7.38 -10.47 -23.69
C ASN A 136 7.70 -10.84 -22.24
N ARG A 137 7.26 -9.99 -21.40
CA ARG A 137 6.33 -10.16 -20.29
C ARG A 137 6.35 -8.88 -19.46
N GLU A 138 5.65 -7.87 -19.95
CA GLU A 138 5.01 -6.91 -19.05
C GLU A 138 4.33 -7.74 -17.97
N ARG A 139 4.75 -7.58 -16.73
CA ARG A 139 4.08 -8.22 -15.59
C ARG A 139 2.70 -7.59 -15.53
N GLU A 140 1.72 -8.28 -16.07
CA GLU A 140 0.34 -7.84 -16.14
C GLU A 140 -0.15 -7.49 -14.72
N LYS A 141 -0.44 -6.21 -14.49
CA LYS A 141 -1.07 -5.77 -13.26
C LYS A 141 -2.53 -6.19 -13.28
N VAL A 142 -3.04 -6.66 -12.14
CA VAL A 142 -4.45 -6.99 -11.95
C VAL A 142 -5.13 -5.87 -11.19
N TYR A 143 -6.22 -5.34 -11.73
CA TYR A 143 -6.94 -4.19 -11.22
C TYR A 143 -8.25 -4.61 -10.55
N PHE A 144 -8.43 -4.16 -9.32
CA PHE A 144 -9.66 -4.29 -8.54
C PHE A 144 -10.31 -2.93 -8.33
N GLY A 145 -11.60 -2.80 -8.60
CA GLY A 145 -12.39 -1.65 -8.18
C GLY A 145 -13.27 -2.02 -6.98
N VAL A 146 -13.38 -1.14 -5.99
CA VAL A 146 -14.42 -1.22 -4.97
C VAL A 146 -15.43 -0.11 -5.26
N PHE A 147 -16.55 -0.47 -5.86
CA PHE A 147 -17.49 0.49 -6.42
C PHE A 147 -18.95 0.17 -6.11
N THR A 148 -19.72 1.20 -5.85
CA THR A 148 -21.19 1.18 -5.85
C THR A 148 -21.71 2.60 -6.01
N CYS A 149 -22.83 2.77 -6.71
CA CYS A 149 -23.50 4.06 -6.89
C CYS A 149 -24.12 4.62 -5.60
N LYS A 150 -23.68 4.17 -4.43
CA LYS A 150 -24.19 4.60 -3.12
C LYS A 150 -23.04 4.95 -2.19
N GLY A 151 -23.13 6.09 -1.49
CA GLY A 151 -22.24 6.46 -0.40
C GLY A 151 -22.51 5.68 0.89
N GLY A 152 -21.54 5.64 1.79
CA GLY A 152 -21.66 5.11 3.15
C GLY A 152 -21.85 3.59 3.28
N VAL A 153 -21.52 2.80 2.25
CA VAL A 153 -21.62 1.33 2.28
C VAL A 153 -20.28 0.64 2.61
N GLY A 154 -19.24 1.41 2.91
CA GLY A 154 -17.94 0.90 3.34
C GLY A 154 -16.95 0.61 2.21
N LYS A 155 -17.02 1.29 1.06
CA LYS A 155 -16.04 1.13 -0.03
C LYS A 155 -14.61 1.30 0.44
N THR A 156 -14.29 2.44 1.03
CA THR A 156 -12.97 2.78 1.56
C THR A 156 -12.47 1.74 2.57
N THR A 157 -13.35 1.33 3.49
CA THR A 157 -13.04 0.26 4.46
C THR A 157 -12.70 -1.05 3.76
N ILE A 158 -13.46 -1.43 2.74
CA ILE A 158 -13.23 -2.68 2.01
C ILE A 158 -11.94 -2.58 1.20
N ALA A 159 -11.71 -1.48 0.46
CA ALA A 159 -10.52 -1.30 -0.35
C ALA A 159 -9.24 -1.39 0.50
N ALA A 160 -9.16 -0.63 1.60
CA ALA A 160 -8.00 -0.62 2.48
C ALA A 160 -7.71 -1.97 3.14
N HIS A 161 -8.74 -2.61 3.71
CA HIS A 161 -8.55 -3.86 4.45
C HIS A 161 -8.38 -5.08 3.53
N LEU A 162 -8.96 -5.07 2.33
CA LEU A 162 -8.68 -6.08 1.31
C LEU A 162 -7.23 -5.97 0.82
N ALA A 163 -6.74 -4.75 0.60
CA ALA A 163 -5.33 -4.52 0.31
C ALA A 163 -4.46 -5.11 1.43
N GLY A 164 -4.81 -4.85 2.70
CA GLY A 164 -4.13 -5.42 3.85
C GLY A 164 -4.13 -6.94 3.88
N ALA A 165 -5.25 -7.58 3.54
CA ALA A 165 -5.34 -9.04 3.49
C ALA A 165 -4.43 -9.63 2.40
N PHE A 166 -4.41 -9.06 1.21
CA PHE A 166 -3.51 -9.50 0.14
C PHE A 166 -2.03 -9.27 0.50
N VAL A 167 -1.71 -8.16 1.17
CA VAL A 167 -0.34 -7.93 1.67
C VAL A 167 0.07 -8.99 2.68
N LEU A 168 -0.83 -9.40 3.59
CA LEU A 168 -0.57 -10.51 4.53
C LEU A 168 -0.38 -11.85 3.82
N GLN A 169 -0.92 -12.01 2.62
CA GLN A 169 -0.74 -13.19 1.75
C GLN A 169 0.51 -13.11 0.87
N GLY A 170 1.25 -12.01 0.91
CA GLY A 170 2.52 -11.84 0.20
C GLY A 170 2.41 -11.16 -1.18
N PHE A 171 1.35 -10.39 -1.42
CA PHE A 171 1.24 -9.55 -2.61
C PHE A 171 1.78 -8.14 -2.36
N ASP A 172 2.39 -7.53 -3.37
CA ASP A 172 2.71 -6.11 -3.40
C ASP A 172 1.54 -5.33 -4.00
N ILE A 173 1.05 -4.34 -3.26
CA ILE A 173 -0.24 -3.68 -3.53
C ILE A 173 -0.04 -2.17 -3.72
N ALA A 174 -0.63 -1.65 -4.81
CA ALA A 174 -0.95 -0.24 -4.97
C ALA A 174 -2.43 -0.02 -4.63
N LEU A 175 -2.71 0.91 -3.74
CA LEU A 175 -4.05 1.29 -3.32
C LEU A 175 -4.33 2.71 -3.81
N LEU A 176 -5.32 2.88 -4.69
CA LEU A 176 -5.65 4.15 -5.31
C LEU A 176 -6.88 4.77 -4.65
N ASP A 177 -6.75 6.00 -4.18
CA ASP A 177 -7.87 6.83 -3.74
C ASP A 177 -8.42 7.62 -4.94
N LEU A 178 -9.58 7.18 -5.45
CA LEU A 178 -10.28 7.83 -6.56
C LEU A 178 -11.43 8.72 -6.06
N ASP A 179 -11.64 8.81 -4.73
CA ASP A 179 -12.64 9.70 -4.16
C ASP A 179 -12.07 11.13 -4.07
N PRO A 180 -12.69 12.14 -4.67
CA PRO A 180 -12.23 13.53 -4.55
C PRO A 180 -12.11 14.04 -3.11
N GLU A 181 -12.81 13.42 -2.17
CA GLU A 181 -12.70 13.74 -0.75
C GLU A 181 -11.43 13.19 -0.10
N GLN A 182 -10.70 12.31 -0.78
CA GLN A 182 -9.45 11.67 -0.31
C GLN A 182 -9.58 11.04 1.09
N ASN A 183 -10.70 10.37 1.34
CA ASN A 183 -10.99 9.79 2.63
C ASN A 183 -10.05 8.63 2.97
N LEU A 184 -9.64 7.87 1.97
CA LEU A 184 -8.67 6.79 2.12
C LEU A 184 -7.31 7.33 2.57
N HIS A 185 -6.80 8.36 1.88
CA HIS A 185 -5.52 8.99 2.19
C HIS A 185 -5.49 9.59 3.61
N LYS A 186 -6.59 10.21 4.05
CA LYS A 186 -6.73 10.70 5.43
C LYS A 186 -6.63 9.59 6.47
N LEU A 187 -7.10 8.37 6.15
CA LEU A 187 -7.13 7.22 7.07
C LEU A 187 -5.82 6.43 7.12
N VAL A 188 -5.11 6.34 6.00
CA VAL A 188 -3.94 5.47 5.87
C VAL A 188 -2.66 6.19 5.41
N GLY A 189 -2.73 7.51 5.17
CA GLY A 189 -1.58 8.29 4.68
C GLY A 189 -1.03 7.74 3.37
N ASP A 190 0.27 7.90 3.16
CA ASP A 190 0.98 7.45 1.95
C ASP A 190 1.22 5.93 1.92
N GLY A 191 0.85 5.22 2.98
CA GLY A 191 0.97 3.77 3.01
C GLY A 191 0.90 3.14 4.39
N VAL A 192 0.66 1.85 4.41
CA VAL A 192 0.59 1.03 5.62
C VAL A 192 1.54 -0.14 5.52
N TYR A 193 2.39 -0.31 6.52
CA TYR A 193 3.22 -1.48 6.65
C TYR A 193 2.53 -2.57 7.47
N LEU A 194 2.50 -3.79 6.94
CA LEU A 194 2.01 -4.97 7.64
C LEU A 194 3.14 -6.00 7.79
N PRO A 195 3.56 -6.34 9.03
CA PRO A 195 4.56 -7.36 9.27
C PRO A 195 4.01 -8.76 8.93
N LYS A 196 4.86 -9.66 8.46
CA LYS A 196 4.46 -11.06 8.27
C LYS A 196 4.02 -11.68 9.60
N PRO A 197 2.91 -12.49 9.62
CA PRO A 197 2.32 -13.04 10.84
C PRO A 197 3.27 -13.99 11.47
N LYS A 198 4.37 -14.15 11.64
CA LYS A 198 5.28 -15.07 12.40
C LYS A 198 6.73 -14.56 12.50
N GLY A 199 6.98 -13.27 12.18
CA GLY A 199 8.31 -12.68 12.35
C GLY A 199 9.41 -13.27 11.44
N SER A 200 9.06 -14.12 10.48
CA SER A 200 10.00 -14.68 9.51
C SER A 200 9.95 -13.88 8.21
N GLY A 201 10.91 -13.01 8.02
CA GLY A 201 11.09 -12.23 6.81
C GLY A 201 10.49 -10.82 6.88
N ALA A 202 10.73 -10.02 5.84
CA ALA A 202 10.16 -8.69 5.70
C ALA A 202 8.64 -8.76 5.54
N GLY A 203 7.93 -7.86 6.21
CA GLY A 203 6.54 -7.59 5.87
C GLY A 203 6.45 -6.84 4.54
N ASN A 204 5.23 -6.60 4.09
CA ASN A 204 4.97 -5.85 2.88
C ASN A 204 4.28 -4.52 3.20
N ILE A 205 4.34 -3.58 2.27
CA ILE A 205 3.69 -2.28 2.37
C ILE A 205 2.52 -2.21 1.39
N ILE A 206 1.45 -1.56 1.82
CA ILE A 206 0.45 -1.00 0.91
C ILE A 206 0.97 0.38 0.53
N GLN A 207 1.21 0.64 -0.75
CA GLN A 207 1.52 1.97 -1.26
C GLN A 207 0.21 2.65 -1.64
N VAL A 208 0.00 3.88 -1.16
CA VAL A 208 -1.24 4.64 -1.42
C VAL A 208 -0.94 5.77 -2.41
N PHE A 209 -1.79 5.90 -3.41
CA PHE A 209 -1.69 6.91 -4.46
C PHE A 209 -3.03 7.63 -4.61
N ASN A 210 -2.98 8.92 -4.91
CA ASN A 210 -4.14 9.65 -5.37
C ASN A 210 -4.39 9.34 -6.85
N GLY A 211 -5.65 9.31 -7.26
CA GLY A 211 -5.99 8.99 -8.65
C GLY A 211 -5.44 9.98 -9.69
N GLU A 212 -5.23 11.23 -9.29
CA GLU A 212 -4.63 12.27 -10.15
C GLU A 212 -3.12 12.08 -10.34
N ASP A 213 -2.44 11.52 -9.34
CA ASP A 213 -0.99 11.28 -9.31
C ASP A 213 -0.63 9.83 -9.68
N TRP A 214 -1.61 9.07 -10.19
CA TRP A 214 -1.38 7.67 -10.51
C TRP A 214 -0.42 7.50 -11.67
N ASP A 215 0.72 6.89 -11.38
CA ASP A 215 1.73 6.47 -12.35
C ASP A 215 2.04 4.98 -12.18
N GLU A 216 1.88 4.22 -13.25
CA GLU A 216 2.19 2.79 -13.24
C GLU A 216 3.66 2.50 -13.02
N ASP A 217 4.54 3.38 -13.46
CA ASP A 217 5.98 3.24 -13.27
C ASP A 217 6.35 3.44 -11.80
N ALA A 218 5.68 4.36 -11.09
CA ALA A 218 5.87 4.55 -9.66
C ALA A 218 5.45 3.31 -8.83
N ALA A 219 4.49 2.54 -9.33
CA ALA A 219 4.00 1.31 -8.71
C ALA A 219 4.47 0.04 -9.45
N ARG A 220 5.62 0.09 -10.14
CA ARG A 220 6.11 -1.02 -10.99
C ARG A 220 6.18 -2.37 -10.27
N GLU A 221 6.58 -2.39 -9.01
CA GLU A 221 6.67 -3.62 -8.21
C GLU A 221 5.31 -4.15 -7.74
N CYS A 222 4.26 -3.30 -7.73
CA CYS A 222 2.93 -3.72 -7.34
C CYS A 222 2.25 -4.49 -8.47
N LYS A 223 1.86 -5.73 -8.18
CA LYS A 223 1.15 -6.59 -9.13
C LYS A 223 -0.36 -6.47 -9.00
N LEU A 224 -0.85 -6.08 -7.86
CA LEU A 224 -2.26 -5.83 -7.61
C LEU A 224 -2.49 -4.34 -7.39
N VAL A 225 -3.50 -3.80 -8.05
CA VAL A 225 -3.96 -2.41 -7.91
C VAL A 225 -5.40 -2.44 -7.41
N ILE A 226 -5.66 -1.83 -6.26
CA ILE A 226 -6.99 -1.74 -5.67
C ILE A 226 -7.44 -0.29 -5.70
N CYS A 227 -8.58 -0.02 -6.32
CA CYS A 227 -9.14 1.32 -6.46
C CYS A 227 -10.30 1.51 -5.48
N ASP A 228 -10.19 2.48 -4.56
CA ASP A 228 -11.32 3.00 -3.78
C ASP A 228 -12.06 4.02 -4.64
N CYS A 229 -13.15 3.58 -5.26
CA CYS A 229 -13.85 4.37 -6.27
C CYS A 229 -14.82 5.38 -5.64
N SER A 230 -14.92 6.56 -6.25
CA SER A 230 -16.01 7.52 -5.97
C SER A 230 -17.38 6.88 -6.23
N PRO A 231 -18.42 7.21 -5.44
CA PRO A 231 -19.79 6.70 -5.69
C PRO A 231 -20.40 7.22 -7.01
N ALA A 232 -19.90 8.32 -7.54
CA ALA A 232 -20.26 8.84 -8.86
C ALA A 232 -19.28 8.26 -9.88
N LEU A 233 -19.77 7.35 -10.76
CA LEU A 233 -18.88 6.63 -11.69
C LEU A 233 -18.13 7.57 -12.62
N GLU A 234 -18.78 8.65 -13.06
CA GLU A 234 -18.21 9.68 -13.93
C GLU A 234 -17.05 10.48 -13.32
N ARG A 235 -16.88 10.39 -11.99
CA ARG A 235 -15.74 11.03 -11.29
C ARG A 235 -14.51 10.14 -11.23
N ASN A 236 -14.66 8.87 -11.58
CA ASN A 236 -13.51 7.97 -11.62
C ASN A 236 -12.86 8.02 -13.02
N PRO A 237 -11.53 7.96 -13.15
CA PRO A 237 -10.85 7.92 -14.44
C PRO A 237 -11.37 6.75 -15.29
N LYS A 238 -11.86 7.05 -16.49
CA LYS A 238 -12.49 6.06 -17.37
C LYS A 238 -11.52 4.95 -17.74
N GLU A 239 -10.27 5.31 -17.96
CA GLU A 239 -9.17 4.40 -18.30
C GLU A 239 -8.95 3.35 -17.19
N LEU A 240 -9.04 3.75 -15.92
CA LEU A 240 -8.94 2.83 -14.80
C LEU A 240 -10.15 1.89 -14.73
N ILE A 241 -11.37 2.41 -14.96
CA ILE A 241 -12.58 1.56 -15.01
C ILE A 241 -12.48 0.54 -16.15
N GLU A 242 -12.00 0.93 -17.33
CA GLU A 242 -11.80 0.02 -18.48
C GLU A 242 -10.78 -1.08 -18.21
N ARG A 243 -9.81 -0.81 -17.34
CA ARG A 243 -8.73 -1.75 -16.96
C ARG A 243 -9.08 -2.67 -15.81
N MET A 244 -10.16 -2.43 -15.07
CA MET A 244 -10.54 -3.31 -13.96
C MET A 244 -10.82 -4.72 -14.45
N ASP A 245 -10.13 -5.69 -13.86
CA ASP A 245 -10.36 -7.13 -14.05
C ASP A 245 -11.48 -7.60 -13.12
N TYR A 246 -11.55 -7.00 -11.93
CA TYR A 246 -12.49 -7.35 -10.88
C TYR A 246 -13.10 -6.10 -10.25
N CYS A 247 -14.37 -6.18 -9.89
CA CYS A 247 -15.05 -5.12 -9.16
C CYS A 247 -15.84 -5.71 -7.99
N ILE A 248 -15.60 -5.20 -6.79
CA ILE A 248 -16.32 -5.58 -5.57
C ILE A 248 -17.42 -4.56 -5.34
N ILE A 249 -18.67 -5.05 -5.25
CA ILE A 249 -19.86 -4.24 -5.05
C ILE A 249 -20.40 -4.52 -3.66
N PRO A 250 -20.11 -3.67 -2.65
CA PRO A 250 -20.60 -3.88 -1.29
C PRO A 250 -22.09 -3.65 -1.15
N THR A 251 -22.72 -4.53 -0.36
CA THR A 251 -24.14 -4.45 -0.01
C THR A 251 -24.36 -4.90 1.43
N THR A 252 -25.60 -4.80 1.93
CA THR A 252 -25.99 -5.30 3.25
C THR A 252 -27.06 -6.38 3.12
N LEU A 253 -26.95 -7.42 3.96
CA LEU A 253 -27.91 -8.51 4.01
C LEU A 253 -28.98 -8.25 5.09
N ASN A 254 -29.91 -7.37 4.81
CA ASN A 254 -31.06 -7.12 5.65
C ASN A 254 -32.31 -6.89 4.78
N PRO A 255 -33.57 -7.10 5.30
CA PRO A 255 -34.78 -7.04 4.50
C PRO A 255 -34.96 -5.71 3.74
N LEU A 256 -34.69 -4.59 4.38
CA LEU A 256 -34.76 -3.26 3.76
C LEU A 256 -33.63 -3.05 2.75
N GLY A 257 -32.42 -3.53 3.09
CA GLY A 257 -31.26 -3.47 2.22
C GLY A 257 -31.47 -4.26 0.94
N ILE A 258 -31.90 -5.49 1.02
CA ILE A 258 -32.14 -6.34 -0.16
C ILE A 258 -33.12 -5.65 -1.13
N ASN A 259 -34.24 -5.13 -0.64
CA ASN A 259 -35.25 -4.48 -1.49
C ASN A 259 -34.76 -3.15 -2.08
N LYS A 260 -34.12 -2.29 -1.27
CA LYS A 260 -33.64 -0.98 -1.74
C LYS A 260 -32.30 -1.08 -2.49
N HIS A 261 -31.40 -1.96 -2.05
CA HIS A 261 -30.07 -2.09 -2.66
C HIS A 261 -30.11 -2.94 -3.93
N GLY A 262 -31.14 -3.77 -4.14
CA GLY A 262 -31.33 -4.50 -5.39
C GLY A 262 -31.25 -3.56 -6.60
N THR A 263 -32.02 -2.47 -6.58
CA THR A 263 -31.98 -1.46 -7.64
C THR A 263 -30.62 -0.74 -7.72
N VAL A 264 -30.00 -0.42 -6.58
CA VAL A 264 -28.67 0.22 -6.56
C VAL A 264 -27.62 -0.67 -7.20
N ILE A 265 -27.61 -1.97 -6.87
CA ILE A 265 -26.64 -2.92 -7.46
C ILE A 265 -26.92 -3.11 -8.94
N GLN A 266 -28.19 -3.25 -9.36
CA GLN A 266 -28.56 -3.33 -10.77
C GLN A 266 -28.08 -2.10 -11.56
N ASN A 267 -28.26 -0.89 -11.01
CA ASN A 267 -27.76 0.33 -11.62
C ASN A 267 -26.22 0.34 -11.65
N THR A 268 -25.58 -0.06 -10.56
CA THR A 268 -24.11 -0.16 -10.48
C THR A 268 -23.57 -1.09 -11.57
N VAL A 269 -24.16 -2.27 -11.73
CA VAL A 269 -23.78 -3.23 -12.79
C VAL A 269 -23.96 -2.62 -14.17
N LYS A 270 -25.13 -1.98 -14.42
CA LYS A 270 -25.39 -1.32 -15.71
C LYS A 270 -24.36 -0.23 -16.03
N GLU A 271 -24.03 0.61 -15.05
CA GLU A 271 -23.07 1.68 -15.26
C GLU A 271 -21.66 1.12 -15.54
N ILE A 272 -21.20 0.14 -14.77
CA ILE A 272 -19.92 -0.51 -15.04
C ILE A 272 -19.91 -1.16 -16.42
N ARG A 273 -20.96 -1.88 -16.80
CA ARG A 273 -21.04 -2.59 -18.08
C ARG A 273 -21.08 -1.69 -19.32
N LYS A 274 -21.46 -0.39 -19.17
CA LYS A 274 -21.34 0.60 -20.24
C LYS A 274 -19.86 0.86 -20.62
N ILE A 275 -18.97 0.77 -19.64
CA ILE A 275 -17.56 1.09 -19.79
C ILE A 275 -16.73 -0.19 -19.89
N ASN A 276 -16.93 -1.13 -18.97
CA ASN A 276 -16.14 -2.36 -18.85
C ASN A 276 -17.05 -3.60 -18.94
N LYS A 277 -16.95 -4.32 -20.07
CA LYS A 277 -17.66 -5.58 -20.31
C LYS A 277 -16.90 -6.82 -19.85
N LYS A 278 -15.61 -6.67 -19.46
CA LYS A 278 -14.70 -7.78 -19.16
C LYS A 278 -14.61 -8.09 -17.67
N ALA A 279 -14.77 -7.07 -16.80
CA ALA A 279 -14.57 -7.22 -15.37
C ALA A 279 -15.50 -8.27 -14.75
N HIS A 280 -14.96 -9.08 -13.85
CA HIS A 280 -15.78 -9.92 -12.97
C HIS A 280 -16.32 -9.06 -11.83
N LEU A 281 -17.63 -9.10 -11.63
CA LEU A 281 -18.33 -8.30 -10.62
C LEU A 281 -18.72 -9.19 -9.44
N PHE A 282 -18.26 -8.85 -8.25
CA PHE A 282 -18.53 -9.59 -7.01
C PHE A 282 -19.42 -8.77 -6.08
N VAL A 283 -20.63 -9.21 -5.83
CA VAL A 283 -21.50 -8.60 -4.80
C VAL A 283 -21.12 -9.19 -3.45
N LEU A 284 -20.62 -8.32 -2.55
CA LEU A 284 -20.12 -8.68 -1.22
C LEU A 284 -21.07 -8.19 -0.13
N VAL A 285 -21.47 -9.08 0.77
CA VAL A 285 -22.20 -8.69 1.98
C VAL A 285 -21.25 -8.05 2.98
N ASN A 286 -21.47 -6.77 3.27
CA ASN A 286 -20.72 -5.98 4.25
C ASN A 286 -21.62 -5.64 5.47
N ASN A 287 -20.98 -5.38 6.61
CA ASN A 287 -21.65 -5.10 7.89
C ASN A 287 -22.66 -6.18 8.27
N PHE A 288 -22.27 -7.44 8.05
CA PHE A 288 -23.11 -8.60 8.33
C PHE A 288 -23.31 -8.79 9.83
N LYS A 289 -24.57 -8.95 10.23
CA LYS A 289 -24.98 -9.35 11.59
C LYS A 289 -25.70 -10.66 11.49
N ASP A 290 -25.21 -11.69 12.17
CA ASP A 290 -25.81 -13.01 12.15
C ASP A 290 -27.27 -12.97 12.69
N PRO A 291 -28.26 -13.23 11.85
CA PRO A 291 -29.66 -13.19 12.25
C PRO A 291 -30.16 -14.55 12.84
N GLY A 292 -29.26 -15.52 12.96
CA GLY A 292 -29.56 -16.92 13.25
C GLY A 292 -29.96 -17.71 12.01
N TYR A 293 -29.71 -19.02 12.05
CA TYR A 293 -29.77 -19.92 10.89
C TYR A 293 -31.02 -19.78 10.02
N LYS A 294 -32.24 -19.88 10.60
CA LYS A 294 -33.48 -19.82 9.82
C LYS A 294 -33.66 -18.50 9.05
N ARG A 295 -33.33 -17.39 9.71
CA ARG A 295 -33.44 -16.06 9.09
C ARG A 295 -32.34 -15.87 8.04
N LEU A 296 -31.13 -16.38 8.29
CA LEU A 296 -30.05 -16.33 7.33
C LEU A 296 -30.42 -17.06 6.03
N GLN A 297 -30.97 -18.27 6.11
CA GLN A 297 -31.38 -19.02 4.93
C GLN A 297 -32.48 -18.31 4.13
N LEU A 298 -33.42 -17.65 4.81
CA LEU A 298 -34.45 -16.84 4.13
C LEU A 298 -33.83 -15.63 3.43
N LEU A 299 -32.96 -14.88 4.11
CA LEU A 299 -32.28 -13.71 3.55
C LEU A 299 -31.38 -14.09 2.37
N LYS A 300 -30.64 -15.17 2.47
CA LYS A 300 -29.79 -15.69 1.37
C LYS A 300 -30.66 -16.04 0.16
N ARG A 301 -31.74 -16.80 0.34
CA ARG A 301 -32.65 -17.15 -0.77
C ARG A 301 -33.18 -15.90 -1.47
N THR A 302 -33.64 -14.91 -0.70
CA THR A 302 -34.14 -13.64 -1.26
C THR A 302 -33.05 -12.86 -1.96
N PHE A 303 -31.85 -12.83 -1.39
CA PHE A 303 -30.67 -12.16 -1.97
C PHE A 303 -30.32 -12.76 -3.33
N PHE A 304 -30.15 -14.06 -3.43
CA PHE A 304 -29.87 -14.72 -4.70
C PHE A 304 -31.00 -14.59 -5.72
N GLU A 305 -32.27 -14.63 -5.29
CA GLU A 305 -33.39 -14.47 -6.20
C GLU A 305 -33.48 -13.06 -6.80
N VAL A 306 -33.15 -12.00 -6.04
CA VAL A 306 -33.12 -10.60 -6.54
C VAL A 306 -32.11 -10.42 -7.68
N TYR A 307 -30.99 -11.16 -7.64
CA TYR A 307 -29.92 -11.03 -8.65
C TYR A 307 -29.91 -12.16 -9.69
N LYS A 308 -30.86 -13.08 -9.61
CA LYS A 308 -30.92 -14.26 -10.47
C LYS A 308 -30.90 -13.94 -11.97
N GLU A 309 -31.65 -12.93 -12.38
CA GLU A 309 -31.72 -12.55 -13.79
C GLU A 309 -30.41 -11.93 -14.30
N ILE A 310 -29.69 -11.16 -13.46
CA ILE A 310 -28.37 -10.65 -13.80
C ILE A 310 -27.39 -11.83 -13.90
N SER A 311 -27.37 -12.73 -12.92
CA SER A 311 -26.50 -13.89 -12.91
C SER A 311 -26.71 -14.85 -14.08
N LYS A 312 -27.91 -14.88 -14.67
CA LYS A 312 -28.19 -15.66 -15.86
C LYS A 312 -27.75 -14.99 -17.16
N SER A 313 -27.77 -13.66 -17.20
CA SER A 313 -27.46 -12.86 -18.39
C SER A 313 -26.02 -12.40 -18.45
N ASP A 314 -25.31 -12.46 -17.33
CA ASP A 314 -23.91 -12.01 -17.19
C ASP A 314 -23.12 -13.08 -16.41
N ASP A 315 -22.34 -13.89 -17.12
CA ASP A 315 -21.53 -14.97 -16.57
C ASP A 315 -20.36 -14.49 -15.71
N LYS A 316 -20.05 -13.19 -15.78
CA LYS A 316 -19.05 -12.50 -14.96
C LYS A 316 -19.63 -11.77 -13.75
N PHE A 317 -20.91 -11.95 -13.49
CA PHE A 317 -21.56 -11.41 -12.31
C PHE A 317 -21.75 -12.50 -11.24
N HIS A 318 -21.19 -12.26 -10.05
CA HIS A 318 -21.13 -13.22 -8.96
C HIS A 318 -21.70 -12.62 -7.67
N CYS A 319 -22.64 -13.32 -7.05
CA CYS A 319 -23.04 -13.03 -5.66
C CYS A 319 -22.25 -13.93 -4.74
N ILE A 320 -21.42 -13.36 -3.86
CA ILE A 320 -20.66 -14.12 -2.87
C ILE A 320 -21.65 -14.64 -1.82
N ASP A 321 -21.61 -15.95 -1.58
CA ASP A 321 -22.40 -16.53 -0.49
C ASP A 321 -21.85 -16.02 0.86
N PRO A 322 -22.69 -15.39 1.70
CA PRO A 322 -22.24 -14.89 3.00
C PRO A 322 -21.63 -15.95 3.94
N GLU A 323 -21.94 -17.23 3.71
CA GLU A 323 -21.32 -18.34 4.45
C GLU A 323 -19.91 -18.68 3.94
N GLN A 324 -19.56 -18.25 2.72
CA GLN A 324 -18.21 -18.40 2.16
C GLN A 324 -17.32 -17.19 2.49
N ALA A 325 -17.83 -15.98 2.22
CA ALA A 325 -17.14 -14.75 2.57
C ALA A 325 -18.13 -13.60 2.77
N CYS A 326 -18.00 -12.91 3.89
CA CYS A 326 -18.69 -11.66 4.18
C CYS A 326 -17.87 -10.85 5.18
N ILE A 327 -18.13 -9.55 5.28
CA ILE A 327 -17.51 -8.69 6.29
C ILE A 327 -18.51 -8.50 7.43
N ARG A 328 -18.21 -9.06 8.58
CA ARG A 328 -19.04 -8.97 9.78
C ARG A 328 -19.02 -7.55 10.35
N ALA A 329 -20.15 -7.17 10.97
CA ALA A 329 -20.21 -5.94 11.78
C ALA A 329 -19.19 -6.05 12.92
N SER A 330 -18.32 -5.05 13.07
CA SER A 330 -17.24 -5.02 14.06
C SER A 330 -17.04 -3.61 14.59
N GLU A 331 -16.86 -3.48 15.90
CA GLU A 331 -16.47 -2.21 16.52
C GLU A 331 -15.13 -1.72 16.01
N GLN A 332 -14.20 -2.64 15.72
CA GLN A 332 -12.88 -2.30 15.18
C GLN A 332 -13.00 -1.60 13.81
N LEU A 333 -13.92 -2.05 12.95
CA LEU A 333 -14.18 -1.41 11.66
C LEU A 333 -15.01 -0.14 11.82
N TYR A 334 -15.95 -0.12 12.76
CA TYR A 334 -16.79 1.04 13.01
C TYR A 334 -15.97 2.24 13.51
N TYR A 335 -15.02 1.99 14.41
CA TYR A 335 -14.14 3.01 14.97
C TYR A 335 -12.79 3.13 14.23
N TRP A 336 -12.66 2.50 13.07
CA TRP A 336 -11.46 2.68 12.25
C TRP A 336 -11.31 4.16 11.85
N GLY A 337 -10.15 4.72 12.11
CA GLY A 337 -9.91 6.15 11.92
C GLY A 337 -9.92 6.96 13.22
N ILE A 338 -10.29 6.36 14.38
CA ILE A 338 -10.24 7.05 15.66
C ILE A 338 -8.82 7.55 16.00
N HIS A 339 -7.79 6.83 15.54
CA HIS A 339 -6.39 7.20 15.71
C HIS A 339 -6.04 8.59 15.13
N ILE A 340 -6.79 9.05 14.11
CA ILE A 340 -6.63 10.39 13.55
C ILE A 340 -7.11 11.44 14.56
N LEU A 341 -8.16 11.14 15.31
CA LEU A 341 -8.71 12.04 16.34
C LEU A 341 -7.84 12.03 17.60
N GLU A 342 -7.20 10.91 17.90
CA GLU A 342 -6.30 10.76 19.06
C GLU A 342 -4.95 11.46 18.83
N ASN A 343 -4.47 11.52 17.60
CA ASN A 343 -3.20 12.14 17.26
C ASN A 343 -3.28 12.88 15.89
N PRO A 344 -4.00 14.02 15.84
CA PRO A 344 -4.28 14.72 14.58
C PRO A 344 -3.03 15.30 13.92
N ASP A 345 -1.99 15.63 14.69
CA ASP A 345 -0.76 16.22 14.16
C ASP A 345 0.19 15.18 13.55
N ASN A 346 0.06 13.92 13.91
CA ASN A 346 0.89 12.84 13.39
C ASN A 346 0.16 11.49 13.50
N PRO A 347 -0.93 11.30 12.75
CA PRO A 347 -1.70 10.07 12.80
C PRO A 347 -0.87 8.89 12.29
N ASP A 348 -0.86 7.79 13.04
CA ASP A 348 -0.26 6.54 12.59
C ASP A 348 -1.11 5.92 11.50
N SER A 349 -0.52 5.64 10.34
CA SER A 349 -1.19 4.90 9.27
C SER A 349 -1.45 3.47 9.70
N GLN A 350 -2.71 3.08 9.84
CA GLN A 350 -3.08 1.74 10.31
C GLN A 350 -4.40 1.23 9.76
N LEU A 351 -4.49 -0.10 9.69
CA LEU A 351 -5.74 -0.81 9.44
C LEU A 351 -6.37 -1.28 10.77
N ALA A 352 -7.66 -1.61 10.74
CA ALA A 352 -8.36 -2.19 11.89
C ALA A 352 -7.94 -3.66 12.17
N PHE A 353 -6.74 -4.06 11.75
CA PHE A 353 -6.21 -5.39 11.98
C PHE A 353 -5.41 -5.44 13.28
N LYS A 354 -5.78 -6.36 14.18
CA LYS A 354 -4.90 -6.78 15.26
C LYS A 354 -3.99 -7.89 14.72
N LEU A 355 -2.70 -7.58 14.59
CA LEU A 355 -1.71 -8.54 14.06
C LEU A 355 -1.11 -9.44 15.14
N VAL A 356 -1.18 -9.01 16.40
CA VAL A 356 -0.62 -9.73 17.56
C VAL A 356 -1.73 -9.99 18.57
N GLY A 357 -1.83 -11.26 19.01
CA GLY A 357 -2.74 -11.70 20.08
C GLY A 357 -4.23 -11.75 19.69
N GLY A 358 -4.97 -12.73 20.24
CA GLY A 358 -6.42 -12.84 20.21
C GLY A 358 -7.06 -13.00 18.81
N ARG A 359 -8.37 -13.20 18.79
CA ARG A 359 -9.18 -13.21 17.58
C ARG A 359 -9.37 -11.77 17.06
N CYS A 360 -9.20 -11.57 15.77
CA CYS A 360 -9.47 -10.34 15.08
C CYS A 360 -10.44 -10.62 13.92
N HIS A 361 -11.73 -10.42 14.15
CA HIS A 361 -12.76 -10.69 13.14
C HIS A 361 -12.54 -9.93 11.82
N PRO A 362 -12.18 -8.62 11.81
CA PRO A 362 -11.87 -7.95 10.55
C PRO A 362 -10.75 -8.65 9.76
N ARG A 363 -9.65 -8.99 10.41
CA ARG A 363 -8.54 -9.69 9.73
C ARG A 363 -8.98 -11.04 9.15
N GLU A 364 -9.72 -11.85 9.93
CA GLU A 364 -10.25 -13.14 9.48
C GLU A 364 -11.16 -12.97 8.26
N ASP A 365 -12.12 -12.04 8.32
CA ASP A 365 -13.09 -11.82 7.26
C ASP A 365 -12.43 -11.36 5.96
N PHE A 366 -11.47 -10.43 6.04
CA PHE A 366 -10.77 -9.94 4.86
C PHE A 366 -9.78 -10.95 4.28
N ILE A 367 -9.14 -11.79 5.12
CA ILE A 367 -8.34 -12.92 4.62
C ILE A 367 -9.24 -13.93 3.90
N ASN A 368 -10.40 -14.30 4.47
CA ASN A 368 -11.35 -15.20 3.81
C ASN A 368 -11.86 -14.63 2.48
N LEU A 369 -12.10 -13.32 2.42
CA LEU A 369 -12.48 -12.64 1.17
C LEU A 369 -11.34 -12.69 0.14
N ALA A 370 -10.11 -12.41 0.56
CA ALA A 370 -8.94 -12.47 -0.31
C ALA A 370 -8.69 -13.89 -0.84
N ASP A 371 -8.81 -14.92 0.02
CA ASP A 371 -8.71 -16.33 -0.36
C ASP A 371 -9.80 -16.70 -1.38
N TYR A 372 -11.04 -16.27 -1.15
CA TYR A 372 -12.14 -16.50 -2.08
C TYR A 372 -11.87 -15.88 -3.46
N ILE A 373 -11.42 -14.63 -3.47
CA ILE A 373 -11.08 -13.92 -4.71
C ILE A 373 -9.90 -14.58 -5.40
N GLU A 374 -8.84 -14.92 -4.66
CA GLU A 374 -7.66 -15.57 -5.22
C GLU A 374 -8.00 -16.89 -5.92
N GLN A 375 -8.84 -17.71 -5.29
CA GLN A 375 -9.30 -18.97 -5.89
C GLN A 375 -10.11 -18.74 -7.17
N LYS A 376 -10.96 -17.71 -7.21
CA LYS A 376 -11.78 -17.37 -8.38
C LYS A 376 -10.97 -16.72 -9.51
N ALA A 377 -9.97 -15.94 -9.16
CA ALA A 377 -9.18 -15.14 -10.09
C ALA A 377 -7.84 -15.80 -10.50
N GLY A 378 -7.41 -16.87 -9.83
CA GLY A 378 -6.16 -17.55 -10.15
C GLY A 378 -4.91 -16.70 -9.84
N LEU A 379 -4.94 -15.85 -8.81
CA LEU A 379 -3.89 -14.86 -8.51
C LEU A 379 -2.59 -15.46 -7.94
N GLY A 380 -2.56 -16.75 -7.62
CA GLY A 380 -1.43 -17.37 -6.90
C GLY A 380 -0.06 -17.19 -7.58
N SER A 381 -0.03 -17.04 -8.90
CA SER A 381 1.21 -16.80 -9.66
C SER A 381 1.78 -15.38 -9.50
N LEU A 382 0.99 -14.45 -8.96
CA LEU A 382 1.36 -13.04 -8.78
C LEU A 382 1.97 -12.74 -7.40
N ARG A 383 2.04 -13.71 -6.49
CA ARG A 383 2.65 -13.52 -5.17
C ARG A 383 4.13 -13.22 -5.31
N SER A 384 4.62 -12.29 -4.51
CA SER A 384 6.04 -12.00 -4.37
C SER A 384 6.75 -13.20 -3.74
N LYS A 385 7.88 -13.59 -4.28
CA LYS A 385 8.67 -14.73 -3.80
C LYS A 385 9.47 -14.39 -2.53
#